data_8ff9c485ebd58c6ed7fd492a77e3c678
#
_entry.id   8ff9c485ebd58c6ed7fd492a77e3c678
#
_cell.length_a   1.000
_cell.length_b   1.000
_cell.length_c   1.000
_cell.angle_alpha   90.00
_cell.angle_beta   90.00
_cell.angle_gamma   90.00
#
_symmetry.space_group_name_H-M   'P 1'
#
loop_
_entity.id
_entity.type
_entity.pdbx_description
1 polymer ?
#
loop_
_entity_poly.entity_id
_entity_poly.type
_entity_poly.pdbx_seq_one_letter_code
_entity_poly.pdbx_strand_id
1 'polypeptide(L)'
;IGTSSNGGWGHNIDELFIGVSGIRTVAVADDINTGVADAMKRHRLTQATRGFLDWRQMLANIKPDIVAICSRNIQQHAEMAIAAAEAGVRGIFMEKPFVQSVTQADAVVAACETSNTKLNLALVNRYCPTMATVSELIADGKLGTLLEVRARGKEDVRGGGEDLWVLGPHVLDLMVHFGGAPQWCSATATTKGKPVTPDDFIAGAEGIPMIAGDSITASFGLADGPTGFFASTREAGLKQPNFGLTLLGTKGEIHIRPDYIPQAYFRAAPAWRMNRPYPWTPIGDEGLAPDLTDQGVDRSAKRASWGRLAVADLIDAIQTDREPETGMFTGLTLTEMNEAVYALSLIHI
;
A
#
# COMPACT_ATOMS: atom_id res chain seq x y z
N ILE A 1 1.36 9.03 -15.74
CA ILE A 1 1.79 10.36 -15.28
C ILE A 1 2.91 10.16 -14.26
N GLY A 2 4.08 10.76 -14.50
CA GLY A 2 5.21 10.83 -13.57
C GLY A 2 5.59 12.26 -13.23
N THR A 3 6.50 12.45 -12.28
CA THR A 3 7.04 13.75 -11.84
C THR A 3 8.53 13.64 -11.59
N SER A 4 9.32 13.60 -12.67
CA SER A 4 10.78 13.34 -12.59
C SER A 4 11.56 14.44 -11.89
N SER A 5 11.05 15.66 -11.83
CA SER A 5 11.65 16.75 -11.04
C SER A 5 11.50 16.52 -9.53
N ASN A 6 10.52 15.71 -9.11
CA ASN A 6 10.19 15.50 -7.70
C ASN A 6 9.83 14.04 -7.40
N GLY A 7 10.83 13.19 -7.18
CA GLY A 7 10.65 11.80 -6.80
C GLY A 7 10.51 10.79 -7.96
N GLY A 8 10.22 11.24 -9.16
CA GLY A 8 10.17 10.41 -10.36
C GLY A 8 8.94 9.51 -10.46
N TRP A 9 9.13 8.38 -11.12
CA TRP A 9 8.11 7.34 -11.34
C TRP A 9 8.20 6.29 -10.23
N GLY A 10 7.21 6.26 -9.34
CA GLY A 10 7.21 5.40 -8.17
C GLY A 10 7.20 3.92 -8.54
N HIS A 11 8.16 3.17 -8.03
CA HIS A 11 8.27 1.70 -8.13
C HIS A 11 8.05 1.11 -9.53
N ASN A 12 8.21 1.92 -10.60
CA ASN A 12 7.98 1.54 -12.00
C ASN A 12 6.57 0.96 -12.24
N ILE A 13 5.55 1.47 -11.54
CA ILE A 13 4.19 0.95 -11.68
C ILE A 13 3.60 1.20 -13.08
N ASP A 14 4.14 2.16 -13.84
CA ASP A 14 3.82 2.36 -15.26
C ASP A 14 4.17 1.12 -16.11
N GLU A 15 5.25 0.41 -15.78
CA GLU A 15 5.68 -0.78 -16.53
C GLU A 15 4.74 -1.98 -16.33
N LEU A 16 3.90 -1.97 -15.28
CA LEU A 16 2.94 -3.05 -15.02
C LEU A 16 1.90 -3.20 -16.13
N PHE A 17 1.66 -2.14 -16.89
CA PHE A 17 0.75 -2.12 -18.04
C PHE A 17 1.37 -2.67 -19.33
N ILE A 18 2.70 -2.80 -19.40
CA ILE A 18 3.39 -3.26 -20.60
C ILE A 18 3.15 -4.77 -20.80
N GLY A 19 2.58 -5.12 -21.94
CA GLY A 19 2.29 -6.51 -22.31
C GLY A 19 1.00 -7.08 -21.73
N VAL A 20 0.22 -6.28 -21.01
CA VAL A 20 -1.13 -6.70 -20.58
C VAL A 20 -2.07 -6.75 -21.79
N SER A 21 -2.75 -7.88 -21.98
CA SER A 21 -3.67 -8.08 -23.11
C SER A 21 -4.83 -7.06 -23.06
N GLY A 22 -5.16 -6.48 -24.20
CA GLY A 22 -6.21 -5.47 -24.30
C GLY A 22 -5.82 -4.06 -23.84
N ILE A 23 -4.60 -3.88 -23.32
CA ILE A 23 -4.07 -2.58 -22.89
C ILE A 23 -3.02 -2.06 -23.88
N ARG A 24 -3.10 -0.76 -24.15
CA ARG A 24 -2.12 -0.01 -24.93
C ARG A 24 -1.81 1.32 -24.26
N THR A 25 -0.56 1.59 -23.98
CA THR A 25 -0.14 2.95 -23.62
C THR A 25 -0.32 3.88 -24.81
N VAL A 26 -1.06 4.95 -24.61
CA VAL A 26 -1.42 5.92 -25.69
C VAL A 26 -0.70 7.24 -25.52
N ALA A 27 -0.28 7.60 -24.32
CA ALA A 27 0.47 8.81 -24.02
C ALA A 27 1.21 8.67 -22.67
N VAL A 28 2.17 9.56 -22.46
CA VAL A 28 2.86 9.76 -21.20
C VAL A 28 2.95 11.24 -20.89
N ALA A 29 2.97 11.58 -19.60
CA ALA A 29 3.22 12.93 -19.13
C ALA A 29 4.27 12.91 -18.01
N ASP A 30 5.17 13.90 -18.02
CA ASP A 30 6.16 14.14 -16.99
C ASP A 30 6.48 15.63 -16.95
N ASP A 31 6.87 16.16 -15.81
CA ASP A 31 7.12 17.59 -15.61
C ASP A 31 8.46 18.09 -16.18
N ILE A 32 9.32 17.18 -16.70
CA ILE A 32 10.56 17.54 -17.38
C ILE A 32 10.76 16.76 -18.68
N ASN A 33 11.44 17.38 -19.65
CA ASN A 33 11.64 16.81 -20.99
C ASN A 33 12.34 15.45 -20.99
N THR A 34 13.32 15.24 -20.12
CA THR A 34 14.04 13.98 -20.00
C THR A 34 13.13 12.88 -19.47
N GLY A 35 12.28 13.17 -18.49
CA GLY A 35 11.27 12.24 -17.97
C GLY A 35 10.26 11.82 -19.04
N VAL A 36 9.76 12.76 -19.85
CA VAL A 36 8.92 12.47 -21.00
C VAL A 36 9.62 11.55 -21.99
N ALA A 37 10.87 11.86 -22.36
CA ALA A 37 11.63 11.09 -23.35
C ALA A 37 11.88 9.66 -22.86
N ASP A 38 12.26 9.49 -21.61
CA ASP A 38 12.52 8.20 -20.99
C ASP A 38 11.23 7.35 -20.90
N ALA A 39 10.11 7.95 -20.49
CA ALA A 39 8.83 7.29 -20.45
C ALA A 39 8.34 6.88 -21.86
N MET A 40 8.47 7.76 -22.85
CA MET A 40 8.16 7.43 -24.23
C MET A 40 8.98 6.24 -24.74
N LYS A 41 10.28 6.20 -24.42
CA LYS A 41 11.17 5.08 -24.78
C LYS A 41 10.72 3.78 -24.11
N ARG A 42 10.45 3.79 -22.79
CA ARG A 42 9.96 2.61 -22.04
C ARG A 42 8.67 2.05 -22.67
N HIS A 43 7.73 2.93 -22.99
CA HIS A 43 6.44 2.54 -23.55
C HIS A 43 6.42 2.42 -25.08
N ARG A 44 7.59 2.55 -25.73
CA ARG A 44 7.75 2.44 -27.20
C ARG A 44 6.86 3.39 -28.00
N LEU A 45 6.62 4.59 -27.47
CA LEU A 45 5.87 5.64 -28.15
C LEU A 45 6.80 6.41 -29.08
N THR A 46 6.52 6.36 -30.38
CA THR A 46 7.37 6.98 -31.42
C THR A 46 6.88 8.34 -31.88
N GLN A 47 5.63 8.67 -31.65
CA GLN A 47 5.01 9.94 -32.06
C GLN A 47 5.24 10.99 -30.98
N ALA A 48 5.93 12.09 -31.28
CA ALA A 48 6.19 13.19 -30.33
C ALA A 48 4.91 13.76 -29.71
N THR A 49 3.79 13.72 -30.42
CA THR A 49 2.46 14.14 -29.92
C THR A 49 1.88 13.24 -28.81
N ARG A 50 2.57 12.21 -28.39
CA ARG A 50 2.19 11.31 -27.29
C ARG A 50 2.97 11.56 -25.98
N GLY A 51 3.93 12.50 -26.00
CA GLY A 51 4.65 12.95 -24.81
C GLY A 51 4.18 14.35 -24.41
N PHE A 52 3.91 14.58 -23.14
CA PHE A 52 3.39 15.83 -22.59
C PHE A 52 4.22 16.30 -21.40
N LEU A 53 4.47 17.61 -21.29
CA LEU A 53 5.05 18.22 -20.09
C LEU A 53 3.99 18.62 -19.06
N ASP A 54 2.74 18.64 -19.47
CA ASP A 54 1.59 18.93 -18.61
C ASP A 54 0.54 17.81 -18.76
N TRP A 55 0.33 17.09 -17.67
CA TRP A 55 -0.64 15.99 -17.63
C TRP A 55 -2.09 16.45 -17.87
N ARG A 56 -2.43 17.71 -17.57
CA ARG A 56 -3.77 18.28 -17.86
C ARG A 56 -4.01 18.37 -19.36
N GLN A 57 -2.98 18.80 -20.09
CA GLN A 57 -3.03 18.83 -21.56
C GLN A 57 -3.12 17.39 -22.11
N MET A 58 -2.41 16.43 -21.52
CA MET A 58 -2.53 15.02 -21.90
C MET A 58 -3.97 14.53 -21.73
N LEU A 59 -4.59 14.74 -20.57
CA LEU A 59 -5.98 14.33 -20.32
C LEU A 59 -6.94 14.93 -21.33
N ALA A 60 -6.85 16.24 -21.57
CA ALA A 60 -7.72 16.96 -22.49
C ALA A 60 -7.62 16.47 -23.96
N ASN A 61 -6.38 16.20 -24.42
CA ASN A 61 -6.12 15.88 -25.81
C ASN A 61 -6.24 14.40 -26.14
N ILE A 62 -5.93 13.51 -25.19
CA ILE A 62 -5.87 12.05 -25.42
C ILE A 62 -7.17 11.36 -25.02
N LYS A 63 -7.80 11.80 -23.92
CA LYS A 63 -9.01 11.17 -23.33
C LYS A 63 -8.82 9.66 -23.15
N PRO A 64 -7.85 9.22 -22.32
CA PRO A 64 -7.57 7.80 -22.13
C PRO A 64 -8.69 7.12 -21.36
N ASP A 65 -8.88 5.81 -21.53
CA ASP A 65 -9.80 5.01 -20.69
C ASP A 65 -9.26 4.82 -19.27
N ILE A 66 -7.93 4.68 -19.13
CA ILE A 66 -7.26 4.44 -17.85
C ILE A 66 -6.10 5.42 -17.70
N VAL A 67 -5.93 5.96 -16.51
CA VAL A 67 -4.78 6.79 -16.14
C VAL A 67 -3.97 6.09 -15.04
N ALA A 68 -2.66 5.94 -15.25
CA ALA A 68 -1.73 5.54 -14.22
C ALA A 68 -1.08 6.79 -13.61
N ILE A 69 -1.31 7.05 -12.32
CA ILE A 69 -0.67 8.11 -11.53
C ILE A 69 0.53 7.48 -10.84
N CYS A 70 1.70 7.66 -11.44
CA CYS A 70 2.95 7.01 -11.05
C CYS A 70 3.89 7.95 -10.29
N SER A 71 3.48 9.17 -9.99
CA SER A 71 4.28 10.10 -9.18
C SER A 71 4.58 9.48 -7.83
N ARG A 72 5.86 9.47 -7.44
CA ARG A 72 6.25 9.05 -6.09
C ARG A 72 5.92 10.10 -5.04
N ASN A 73 5.92 11.37 -5.43
CA ASN A 73 5.53 12.48 -4.57
C ASN A 73 4.01 12.62 -4.56
N ILE A 74 3.42 12.52 -3.38
CA ILE A 74 1.96 12.46 -3.22
C ILE A 74 1.25 13.81 -3.25
N GLN A 75 1.98 14.93 -3.29
CA GLN A 75 1.39 16.27 -3.22
C GLN A 75 0.36 16.54 -4.31
N GLN A 76 0.53 15.94 -5.49
CA GLN A 76 -0.37 16.13 -6.62
C GLN A 76 -1.34 14.95 -6.84
N HIS A 77 -1.29 13.92 -6.01
CA HIS A 77 -2.12 12.71 -6.20
C HIS A 77 -3.61 13.04 -6.23
N ALA A 78 -4.10 13.81 -5.25
CA ALA A 78 -5.52 14.19 -5.19
C ALA A 78 -5.94 14.98 -6.43
N GLU A 79 -5.16 16.00 -6.83
CA GLU A 79 -5.46 16.82 -7.99
C GLU A 79 -5.47 16.01 -9.29
N MET A 80 -4.48 15.12 -9.48
CA MET A 80 -4.39 14.24 -10.64
C MET A 80 -5.57 13.26 -10.71
N ALA A 81 -5.95 12.67 -9.56
CA ALA A 81 -7.03 11.70 -9.50
C ALA A 81 -8.39 12.37 -9.76
N ILE A 82 -8.67 13.52 -9.13
CA ILE A 82 -9.90 14.29 -9.35
C ILE A 82 -10.02 14.72 -10.81
N ALA A 83 -8.97 15.31 -11.38
CA ALA A 83 -8.99 15.76 -12.76
C ALA A 83 -9.14 14.59 -13.76
N ALA A 84 -8.56 13.42 -13.47
CA ALA A 84 -8.75 12.22 -14.28
C ALA A 84 -10.21 11.74 -14.23
N ALA A 85 -10.82 11.68 -13.04
CA ALA A 85 -12.21 11.31 -12.83
C ALA A 85 -13.16 12.29 -13.56
N GLU A 86 -12.96 13.61 -13.40
CA GLU A 86 -13.72 14.67 -14.09
C GLU A 86 -13.55 14.62 -15.62
N ALA A 87 -12.40 14.17 -16.12
CA ALA A 87 -12.17 13.97 -17.54
C ALA A 87 -12.90 12.71 -18.09
N GLY A 88 -13.56 11.94 -17.25
CA GLY A 88 -14.36 10.77 -17.61
C GLY A 88 -13.54 9.53 -17.90
N VAL A 89 -12.35 9.36 -17.27
CA VAL A 89 -11.61 8.10 -17.35
C VAL A 89 -12.38 6.99 -16.64
N ARG A 90 -12.32 5.78 -17.16
CA ARG A 90 -12.99 4.61 -16.57
C ARG A 90 -12.24 4.05 -15.38
N GLY A 91 -10.91 4.23 -15.35
CA GLY A 91 -10.07 3.72 -14.27
C GLY A 91 -8.86 4.56 -13.98
N ILE A 92 -8.45 4.53 -12.71
CA ILE A 92 -7.22 5.13 -12.20
C ILE A 92 -6.41 4.05 -11.49
N PHE A 93 -5.14 3.86 -11.87
CA PHE A 93 -4.17 3.07 -11.11
C PHE A 93 -3.17 4.02 -10.47
N MET A 94 -3.02 3.98 -9.16
CA MET A 94 -2.34 5.05 -8.44
C MET A 94 -1.27 4.52 -7.49
N GLU A 95 -0.10 5.18 -7.49
CA GLU A 95 0.96 4.91 -6.53
C GLU A 95 0.50 5.23 -5.10
N LYS A 96 1.01 4.47 -4.15
CA LYS A 96 0.82 4.71 -2.70
C LYS A 96 1.89 5.69 -2.15
N PRO A 97 1.66 6.40 -1.06
CA PRO A 97 0.41 6.58 -0.31
C PRO A 97 -0.70 7.23 -1.12
N PHE A 98 -1.95 7.08 -0.67
CA PHE A 98 -3.10 7.60 -1.42
C PHE A 98 -3.03 9.12 -1.62
N VAL A 99 -3.28 9.88 -0.57
CA VAL A 99 -3.26 11.35 -0.56
C VAL A 99 -2.76 11.86 0.79
N GLN A 100 -2.63 13.19 0.95
CA GLN A 100 -2.04 13.81 2.14
C GLN A 100 -3.00 13.96 3.32
N SER A 101 -4.33 13.90 3.11
CA SER A 101 -5.32 14.13 4.16
C SER A 101 -6.65 13.43 3.88
N VAL A 102 -7.44 13.20 4.94
CA VAL A 102 -8.80 12.67 4.83
C VAL A 102 -9.66 13.59 3.95
N THR A 103 -9.54 14.91 4.09
CA THR A 103 -10.27 15.87 3.22
C THR A 103 -9.96 15.67 1.74
N GLN A 104 -8.70 15.41 1.38
CA GLN A 104 -8.32 15.09 0.00
C GLN A 104 -8.84 13.72 -0.41
N ALA A 105 -8.81 12.73 0.49
CA ALA A 105 -9.34 11.40 0.23
C ALA A 105 -10.85 11.45 -0.07
N ASP A 106 -11.63 12.14 0.73
CA ASP A 106 -13.06 12.36 0.53
C ASP A 106 -13.34 13.03 -0.84
N ALA A 107 -12.55 14.03 -1.21
CA ALA A 107 -12.71 14.71 -2.49
C ALA A 107 -12.42 13.77 -3.68
N VAL A 108 -11.40 12.91 -3.58
CA VAL A 108 -11.10 11.91 -4.62
C VAL A 108 -12.22 10.86 -4.70
N VAL A 109 -12.69 10.35 -3.55
CA VAL A 109 -13.81 9.39 -3.50
C VAL A 109 -15.05 10.00 -4.16
N ALA A 110 -15.44 11.22 -3.76
CA ALA A 110 -16.61 11.90 -4.33
C ALA A 110 -16.50 12.12 -5.85
N ALA A 111 -15.31 12.49 -6.36
CA ALA A 111 -15.09 12.64 -7.80
C ALA A 111 -15.19 11.31 -8.54
N CYS A 112 -14.61 10.24 -7.99
CA CYS A 112 -14.67 8.90 -8.58
C CYS A 112 -16.10 8.33 -8.56
N GLU A 113 -16.84 8.47 -7.47
CA GLU A 113 -18.26 8.07 -7.40
C GLU A 113 -19.12 8.81 -8.40
N THR A 114 -18.94 10.15 -8.52
CA THR A 114 -19.71 10.99 -9.44
C THR A 114 -19.51 10.59 -10.91
N SER A 115 -18.30 10.20 -11.28
CA SER A 115 -17.92 9.81 -12.64
C SER A 115 -18.00 8.31 -12.92
N ASN A 116 -18.31 7.50 -11.91
CA ASN A 116 -18.17 6.03 -11.92
C ASN A 116 -16.76 5.55 -12.33
N THR A 117 -15.73 6.28 -11.91
CA THR A 117 -14.33 5.92 -12.15
C THR A 117 -13.85 4.92 -11.10
N LYS A 118 -13.35 3.76 -11.52
CA LYS A 118 -12.74 2.79 -10.61
C LYS A 118 -11.31 3.19 -10.30
N LEU A 119 -10.94 3.24 -9.02
CA LEU A 119 -9.59 3.58 -8.59
C LEU A 119 -8.96 2.39 -7.88
N ASN A 120 -7.74 2.02 -8.25
CA ASN A 120 -6.96 0.96 -7.61
C ASN A 120 -5.60 1.52 -7.18
N LEU A 121 -5.24 1.30 -5.90
CA LEU A 121 -3.94 1.66 -5.33
C LEU A 121 -2.92 0.55 -5.56
N ALA A 122 -1.68 0.92 -5.80
CA ALA A 122 -0.55 0.01 -6.00
C ALA A 122 -0.10 -0.69 -4.70
N LEU A 123 -1.04 -1.25 -3.94
CA LEU A 123 -0.79 -2.07 -2.75
C LEU A 123 -0.52 -3.53 -3.16
N VAL A 124 0.51 -3.72 -3.97
CA VAL A 124 0.78 -4.96 -4.72
C VAL A 124 0.94 -6.21 -3.85
N ASN A 125 1.30 -6.06 -2.57
CA ASN A 125 1.40 -7.20 -1.65
C ASN A 125 0.06 -7.90 -1.41
N ARG A 126 -1.07 -7.19 -1.51
CA ARG A 126 -2.43 -7.76 -1.43
C ARG A 126 -2.67 -8.80 -2.53
N TYR A 127 -2.10 -8.58 -3.70
CA TYR A 127 -2.27 -9.41 -4.88
C TYR A 127 -1.28 -10.58 -4.97
N CYS A 128 -0.44 -10.78 -3.97
CA CYS A 128 0.37 -11.99 -3.90
C CYS A 128 -0.55 -13.21 -3.71
N PRO A 129 -0.46 -14.25 -4.56
CA PRO A 129 -1.30 -15.45 -4.42
C PRO A 129 -1.23 -16.09 -3.03
N THR A 130 -0.07 -16.02 -2.37
CA THR A 130 0.09 -16.48 -0.98
C THR A 130 -0.90 -15.81 -0.02
N MET A 131 -1.39 -14.58 -0.29
CA MET A 131 -2.40 -13.93 0.57
C MET A 131 -3.76 -14.61 0.46
N ALA A 132 -4.14 -15.10 -0.72
CA ALA A 132 -5.35 -15.92 -0.89
C ALA A 132 -5.22 -17.23 -0.08
N THR A 133 -4.07 -17.91 -0.15
CA THR A 133 -3.80 -19.11 0.67
C THR A 133 -3.86 -18.82 2.16
N VAL A 134 -3.36 -17.65 2.62
CA VAL A 134 -3.51 -17.24 4.02
C VAL A 134 -4.98 -17.09 4.39
N SER A 135 -5.81 -16.47 3.54
CA SER A 135 -7.24 -16.33 3.76
C SER A 135 -7.94 -17.69 3.83
N GLU A 136 -7.57 -18.63 2.97
CA GLU A 136 -8.08 -20.01 3.00
C GLU A 136 -7.72 -20.74 4.30
N LEU A 137 -6.47 -20.63 4.76
CA LEU A 137 -6.04 -21.22 6.04
C LEU A 137 -6.81 -20.64 7.24
N ILE A 138 -7.15 -19.36 7.19
CA ILE A 138 -8.00 -18.71 8.20
C ILE A 138 -9.44 -19.27 8.12
N ALA A 139 -10.03 -19.33 6.94
CA ALA A 139 -11.38 -19.85 6.70
C ALA A 139 -11.49 -21.31 7.11
N ASP A 140 -10.45 -22.12 6.89
CA ASP A 140 -10.35 -23.53 7.34
C ASP A 140 -10.18 -23.67 8.85
N GLY A 141 -10.13 -22.56 9.60
CA GLY A 141 -10.01 -22.55 11.05
C GLY A 141 -8.63 -22.98 11.58
N LYS A 142 -7.58 -22.91 10.74
CA LYS A 142 -6.20 -23.25 11.16
C LYS A 142 -5.67 -22.29 12.24
N LEU A 143 -6.09 -21.01 12.19
CA LEU A 143 -5.79 -20.03 13.24
C LEU A 143 -6.71 -20.14 14.45
N GLY A 144 -7.89 -20.77 14.31
CA GLY A 144 -8.98 -20.64 15.27
C GLY A 144 -9.57 -19.24 15.26
N THR A 145 -9.94 -18.70 16.43
CA THR A 145 -10.36 -17.29 16.56
C THR A 145 -9.14 -16.40 16.44
N LEU A 146 -9.16 -15.44 15.50
CA LEU A 146 -8.12 -14.40 15.38
C LEU A 146 -8.25 -13.44 16.57
N LEU A 147 -7.20 -13.30 17.35
CA LEU A 147 -7.16 -12.47 18.56
C LEU A 147 -6.50 -11.11 18.31
N GLU A 148 -5.37 -11.15 17.61
CA GLU A 148 -4.58 -9.94 17.36
C GLU A 148 -3.96 -9.95 15.96
N VAL A 149 -3.78 -8.74 15.40
CA VAL A 149 -3.05 -8.48 14.17
C VAL A 149 -1.93 -7.49 14.49
N ARG A 150 -0.67 -7.95 14.44
CA ARG A 150 0.48 -7.13 14.82
C ARG A 150 1.31 -6.74 13.62
N ALA A 151 1.27 -5.47 13.23
CA ALA A 151 2.04 -4.89 12.15
C ALA A 151 3.29 -4.16 12.67
N ARG A 152 4.38 -4.28 11.92
CA ARG A 152 5.59 -3.51 12.17
C ARG A 152 6.05 -2.82 10.90
N GLY A 153 6.53 -1.58 11.09
CA GLY A 153 7.21 -0.81 10.07
C GLY A 153 8.56 -1.41 9.69
N LYS A 154 9.24 -0.79 8.73
CA LYS A 154 10.55 -1.24 8.27
C LYS A 154 11.68 -0.92 9.26
N GLU A 155 11.50 0.12 10.06
CA GLU A 155 12.36 0.49 11.18
C GLU A 155 13.83 0.76 10.79
N ASP A 156 14.03 1.17 9.53
CA ASP A 156 15.29 1.72 9.04
C ASP A 156 15.39 3.23 9.40
N VAL A 157 16.17 4.00 8.65
CA VAL A 157 16.30 5.46 8.83
C VAL A 157 14.96 6.23 8.72
N ARG A 158 13.92 5.59 8.16
CA ARG A 158 12.56 6.14 8.01
C ARG A 158 11.63 5.75 9.16
N GLY A 159 12.10 4.97 10.14
CA GLY A 159 11.27 4.53 11.26
C GLY A 159 10.50 5.66 11.94
N GLY A 160 9.41 5.33 12.63
CA GLY A 160 8.50 6.29 13.23
C GLY A 160 7.50 6.87 12.22
N GLY A 161 7.38 8.20 12.18
CA GLY A 161 6.36 8.90 11.40
C GLY A 161 6.44 8.70 9.89
N GLU A 162 7.65 8.66 9.32
CA GLU A 162 7.80 8.43 7.89
C GLU A 162 7.40 7.01 7.50
N ASP A 163 7.77 6.03 8.33
CA ASP A 163 7.41 4.64 8.13
C ASP A 163 5.89 4.43 8.15
N LEU A 164 5.17 5.11 9.06
CA LEU A 164 3.71 5.08 9.12
C LEU A 164 3.07 5.47 7.78
N TRP A 165 3.55 6.55 7.15
CA TRP A 165 2.98 7.08 5.91
C TRP A 165 3.47 6.35 4.65
N VAL A 166 4.76 6.01 4.57
CA VAL A 166 5.37 5.51 3.33
C VAL A 166 5.32 3.98 3.23
N LEU A 167 5.61 3.27 4.31
CA LEU A 167 5.68 1.80 4.34
C LEU A 167 4.50 1.18 5.07
N GLY A 168 3.97 1.87 6.07
CA GLY A 168 2.77 1.49 6.81
C GLY A 168 1.58 1.08 5.96
N PRO A 169 1.27 1.77 4.83
CA PRO A 169 0.14 1.39 3.98
C PRO A 169 0.12 -0.09 3.57
N HIS A 170 1.26 -0.72 3.34
CA HIS A 170 1.32 -2.14 2.98
C HIS A 170 0.88 -3.08 4.11
N VAL A 171 1.26 -2.79 5.34
CA VAL A 171 0.93 -3.64 6.50
C VAL A 171 -0.39 -3.26 7.15
N LEU A 172 -0.79 -1.99 7.07
CA LEU A 172 -2.11 -1.54 7.51
C LEU A 172 -3.21 -2.04 6.57
N ASP A 173 -2.96 -2.07 5.26
CA ASP A 173 -3.86 -2.68 4.29
C ASP A 173 -4.10 -4.17 4.59
N LEU A 174 -3.04 -4.94 4.84
CA LEU A 174 -3.18 -6.34 5.23
C LEU A 174 -3.84 -6.49 6.62
N MET A 175 -3.62 -5.56 7.55
CA MET A 175 -4.32 -5.55 8.84
C MET A 175 -5.83 -5.40 8.64
N VAL A 176 -6.26 -4.46 7.82
CA VAL A 176 -7.68 -4.26 7.48
C VAL A 176 -8.23 -5.47 6.73
N HIS A 177 -7.46 -6.04 5.81
CA HIS A 177 -7.88 -7.22 5.05
C HIS A 177 -8.21 -8.44 5.92
N PHE A 178 -7.37 -8.72 6.92
CA PHE A 178 -7.53 -9.91 7.76
C PHE A 178 -8.35 -9.66 9.03
N GLY A 179 -8.47 -8.42 9.48
CA GLY A 179 -9.13 -8.08 10.74
C GLY A 179 -10.37 -7.22 10.61
N GLY A 180 -10.70 -6.79 9.38
CA GLY A 180 -11.83 -5.90 9.12
C GLY A 180 -11.50 -4.41 9.34
N ALA A 181 -12.47 -3.54 9.03
CA ALA A 181 -12.31 -2.09 9.09
C ALA A 181 -12.05 -1.60 10.53
N PRO A 182 -11.19 -0.58 10.72
CA PRO A 182 -10.93 0.00 12.03
C PRO A 182 -12.16 0.74 12.56
N GLN A 183 -12.47 0.55 13.84
CA GLN A 183 -13.62 1.17 14.54
C GLN A 183 -13.18 2.23 15.54
N TRP A 184 -12.00 2.08 16.12
CA TRP A 184 -11.37 3.02 17.04
C TRP A 184 -9.86 2.92 16.97
N CYS A 185 -9.17 3.97 17.42
CA CYS A 185 -7.71 4.03 17.49
C CYS A 185 -7.28 4.52 18.86
N SER A 186 -6.10 4.09 19.30
CA SER A 186 -5.33 4.69 20.40
C SER A 186 -3.86 4.68 20.01
N ALA A 187 -3.16 5.82 20.17
CA ALA A 187 -1.81 5.94 19.66
C ALA A 187 -0.90 6.78 20.56
N THR A 188 0.39 6.53 20.44
CA THR A 188 1.46 7.32 21.06
C THR A 188 2.60 7.52 20.07
N ALA A 189 3.00 8.77 19.87
CA ALA A 189 4.21 9.13 19.16
C ALA A 189 5.21 9.79 20.12
N THR A 190 6.47 9.38 20.04
CA THR A 190 7.53 9.94 20.88
C THR A 190 8.74 10.34 20.05
N THR A 191 9.46 11.39 20.53
CA THR A 191 10.78 11.78 20.02
C THR A 191 11.77 11.64 21.18
N LYS A 192 12.77 10.76 21.02
CA LYS A 192 13.75 10.46 22.07
C LYS A 192 13.11 10.04 23.40
N GLY A 193 12.03 9.26 23.30
CA GLY A 193 11.28 8.73 24.44
C GLY A 193 10.36 9.74 25.15
N LYS A 194 10.19 10.95 24.62
CA LYS A 194 9.24 11.94 25.13
C LYS A 194 8.06 12.06 24.17
N PRO A 195 6.82 12.28 24.67
CA PRO A 195 5.68 12.56 23.82
C PRO A 195 5.98 13.70 22.84
N VAL A 196 5.52 13.55 21.60
CA VAL A 196 5.67 14.61 20.60
C VAL A 196 4.85 15.84 20.94
N THR A 197 5.36 17.00 20.54
CA THR A 197 4.70 18.30 20.64
C THR A 197 4.55 18.89 19.23
N PRO A 198 3.77 19.97 19.05
CA PRO A 198 3.71 20.66 17.75
C PRO A 198 5.06 21.08 17.18
N ASP A 199 6.06 21.34 18.03
CA ASP A 199 7.41 21.76 17.62
C ASP A 199 8.26 20.61 17.07
N ASP A 200 7.84 19.35 17.27
CA ASP A 200 8.54 18.17 16.76
C ASP A 200 8.19 17.82 15.30
N PHE A 201 7.17 18.51 14.72
CA PHE A 201 6.73 18.23 13.38
C PHE A 201 7.72 18.75 12.32
N ILE A 202 8.11 17.87 11.42
CA ILE A 202 9.02 18.14 10.30
C ILE A 202 8.36 17.76 8.98
N ALA A 203 8.85 18.32 7.88
CA ALA A 203 8.41 17.91 6.55
C ALA A 203 8.77 16.44 6.30
N GLY A 204 7.80 15.66 5.88
CA GLY A 204 8.02 14.27 5.47
C GLY A 204 8.63 14.15 4.09
N ALA A 205 9.25 13.01 3.80
CA ALA A 205 9.75 12.68 2.47
C ALA A 205 8.59 12.42 1.49
N GLU A 206 8.90 12.36 0.19
CA GLU A 206 7.93 11.97 -0.86
C GLU A 206 6.63 12.79 -0.89
N GLY A 207 6.65 14.00 -0.29
CA GLY A 207 5.46 14.87 -0.24
C GLY A 207 4.38 14.44 0.74
N ILE A 208 4.66 13.52 1.66
CA ILE A 208 3.73 13.19 2.75
C ILE A 208 3.54 14.40 3.67
N PRO A 209 2.48 14.42 4.50
CA PRO A 209 2.24 15.52 5.44
C PRO A 209 3.42 15.75 6.40
N MET A 210 3.30 16.78 7.22
CA MET A 210 4.21 16.96 8.35
C MET A 210 4.12 15.75 9.29
N ILE A 211 5.28 15.22 9.68
CA ILE A 211 5.43 14.05 10.54
C ILE A 211 6.17 14.38 11.82
N ALA A 212 5.90 13.66 12.88
CA ALA A 212 6.63 13.72 14.14
C ALA A 212 6.87 12.32 14.70
N GLY A 213 7.83 12.19 15.60
CA GLY A 213 8.14 10.95 16.30
C GLY A 213 9.15 10.07 15.59
N ASP A 214 10.16 9.67 16.34
CA ASP A 214 11.11 8.61 15.98
C ASP A 214 10.59 7.22 16.41
N SER A 215 9.54 7.19 17.23
CA SER A 215 8.81 5.98 17.61
C SER A 215 7.31 6.24 17.62
N ILE A 216 6.57 5.33 16.97
CA ILE A 216 5.10 5.34 16.93
C ILE A 216 4.60 3.97 17.37
N THR A 217 3.58 3.96 18.21
CA THR A 217 2.77 2.79 18.54
C THR A 217 1.30 3.15 18.44
N ALA A 218 0.51 2.27 17.83
CA ALA A 218 -0.93 2.44 17.72
C ALA A 218 -1.65 1.12 17.92
N SER A 219 -2.88 1.19 18.43
CA SER A 219 -3.82 0.07 18.49
C SER A 219 -5.14 0.47 17.87
N PHE A 220 -5.76 -0.49 17.18
CA PHE A 220 -7.02 -0.33 16.46
C PHE A 220 -7.98 -1.44 16.86
N GLY A 221 -9.22 -1.10 17.23
CA GLY A 221 -10.27 -2.11 17.30
C GLY A 221 -10.77 -2.40 15.89
N LEU A 222 -10.69 -3.65 15.46
CA LEU A 222 -11.08 -4.07 14.11
C LEU A 222 -12.49 -4.68 14.11
N ALA A 223 -13.24 -4.49 13.03
CA ALA A 223 -14.65 -4.84 12.95
C ALA A 223 -14.93 -6.32 13.19
N ASP A 224 -14.03 -7.22 12.76
CA ASP A 224 -14.18 -8.67 12.89
C ASP A 224 -13.73 -9.20 14.27
N GLY A 225 -13.43 -8.28 15.20
CA GLY A 225 -13.20 -8.55 16.62
C GLY A 225 -11.77 -8.56 17.12
N PRO A 226 -10.72 -8.78 16.30
CA PRO A 226 -9.34 -8.72 16.79
C PRO A 226 -8.89 -7.28 17.08
N THR A 227 -7.84 -7.16 17.89
CA THR A 227 -7.14 -5.88 18.05
C THR A 227 -5.95 -5.82 17.09
N GLY A 228 -5.89 -4.75 16.28
CA GLY A 228 -4.76 -4.41 15.45
C GLY A 228 -3.71 -3.62 16.23
N PHE A 229 -2.43 -3.89 16.01
CA PHE A 229 -1.31 -3.13 16.58
C PHE A 229 -0.36 -2.72 15.47
N PHE A 230 0.08 -1.47 15.47
CA PHE A 230 1.15 -0.99 14.63
C PHE A 230 2.27 -0.42 15.49
N ALA A 231 3.50 -0.75 15.15
CA ALA A 231 4.67 -0.14 15.79
C ALA A 231 5.78 0.11 14.78
N SER A 232 6.47 1.24 14.94
CA SER A 232 7.66 1.57 14.17
C SER A 232 8.60 2.45 15.01
N THR A 233 9.89 2.11 15.00
CA THR A 233 10.94 2.88 15.69
C THR A 233 12.09 3.13 14.73
N ARG A 234 12.53 4.38 14.60
CA ARG A 234 13.64 4.77 13.73
C ARG A 234 14.92 4.12 14.20
N GLU A 235 15.66 3.53 13.23
CA GLU A 235 16.96 2.92 13.50
C GLU A 235 16.96 1.98 14.72
N ALA A 236 15.97 1.09 14.78
CA ALA A 236 15.80 0.14 15.87
C ALA A 236 16.99 -0.83 16.10
N GLY A 237 18.07 -0.67 15.32
CA GLY A 237 19.29 -1.46 15.44
C GLY A 237 19.17 -2.90 14.92
N LEU A 238 18.13 -3.21 14.22
CA LEU A 238 17.88 -4.53 13.67
C LEU A 238 18.74 -4.77 12.43
N LYS A 239 19.46 -5.90 12.40
CA LYS A 239 20.25 -6.29 11.22
C LYS A 239 19.40 -6.63 10.01
N GLN A 240 18.16 -7.02 10.24
CA GLN A 240 17.16 -7.26 9.20
C GLN A 240 15.85 -6.57 9.60
N PRO A 241 15.16 -5.92 8.67
CA PRO A 241 13.88 -5.29 8.96
C PRO A 241 12.85 -6.31 9.44
N ASN A 242 12.10 -5.96 10.49
CA ASN A 242 10.94 -6.71 10.93
C ASN A 242 9.66 -6.32 10.18
N PHE A 243 9.80 -5.67 9.04
CA PHE A 243 8.68 -5.24 8.23
C PHE A 243 7.73 -6.38 7.94
N GLY A 244 6.52 -6.31 8.48
CA GLY A 244 5.55 -7.38 8.32
C GLY A 244 4.37 -7.33 9.26
N LEU A 245 3.61 -8.41 9.22
CA LEU A 245 2.37 -8.61 9.94
C LEU A 245 2.38 -9.98 10.60
N THR A 246 1.91 -10.07 11.85
CA THR A 246 1.67 -11.36 12.53
C THR A 246 0.20 -11.47 12.90
N LEU A 247 -0.45 -12.52 12.44
CA LEU A 247 -1.80 -12.91 12.82
C LEU A 247 -1.71 -13.91 13.97
N LEU A 248 -2.30 -13.58 15.11
CA LEU A 248 -2.26 -14.39 16.33
C LEU A 248 -3.65 -14.97 16.60
N GLY A 249 -3.77 -16.28 16.54
CA GLY A 249 -5.02 -16.98 16.75
C GLY A 249 -4.99 -17.98 17.92
N THR A 250 -6.15 -18.48 18.29
CA THR A 250 -6.30 -19.44 19.41
C THR A 250 -5.73 -20.83 19.11
N LYS A 251 -5.46 -21.16 17.82
CA LYS A 251 -4.93 -22.46 17.39
C LYS A 251 -3.63 -22.35 16.60
N GLY A 252 -3.34 -21.20 16.00
CA GLY A 252 -2.17 -21.00 15.15
C GLY A 252 -1.76 -19.55 15.04
N GLU A 253 -0.61 -19.34 14.41
CA GLU A 253 -0.05 -18.04 14.10
C GLU A 253 0.39 -18.01 12.64
N ILE A 254 0.22 -16.87 11.97
CA ILE A 254 0.78 -16.63 10.63
C ILE A 254 1.63 -15.37 10.69
N HIS A 255 2.85 -15.46 10.16
CA HIS A 255 3.75 -14.33 9.98
C HIS A 255 3.89 -14.01 8.50
N ILE A 256 3.54 -12.77 8.10
CA ILE A 256 3.59 -12.27 6.73
C ILE A 256 4.73 -11.25 6.64
N ARG A 257 5.57 -11.39 5.61
CA ARG A 257 6.74 -10.54 5.36
C ARG A 257 6.65 -9.91 3.97
N PRO A 258 6.04 -8.72 3.81
CA PRO A 258 6.09 -8.00 2.55
C PRO A 258 7.53 -7.90 2.04
N ASP A 259 7.72 -7.98 0.74
CA ASP A 259 9.04 -7.92 0.07
C ASP A 259 9.98 -9.13 0.27
N TYR A 260 9.54 -10.20 0.96
CA TYR A 260 10.36 -11.41 1.13
C TYR A 260 9.70 -12.64 0.49
N ILE A 261 10.53 -13.65 0.19
CA ILE A 261 10.09 -14.97 -0.24
C ILE A 261 10.77 -16.00 0.69
N PRO A 262 10.05 -16.97 1.26
CA PRO A 262 8.59 -17.08 1.34
C PRO A 262 7.95 -15.87 2.00
N GLN A 263 6.79 -15.45 1.46
CA GLN A 263 6.13 -14.24 1.97
C GLN A 263 5.39 -14.49 3.27
N ALA A 264 4.96 -15.71 3.53
CA ALA A 264 4.26 -16.05 4.76
C ALA A 264 4.71 -17.39 5.34
N TYR A 265 4.53 -17.51 6.65
CA TYR A 265 4.82 -18.71 7.42
C TYR A 265 3.66 -18.99 8.37
N PHE A 266 3.30 -20.26 8.51
CA PHE A 266 2.33 -20.76 9.49
C PHE A 266 3.01 -21.50 10.62
N ARG A 267 2.50 -21.35 11.84
CA ARG A 267 2.87 -22.13 13.01
C ARG A 267 1.61 -22.66 13.69
N ALA A 268 1.49 -23.98 13.81
CA ALA A 268 0.35 -24.65 14.46
C ALA A 268 0.48 -24.62 15.99
N ALA A 269 0.45 -23.42 16.58
CA ALA A 269 0.55 -23.19 18.01
C ALA A 269 -0.43 -22.11 18.44
N PRO A 270 -1.17 -22.31 19.55
CA PRO A 270 -1.95 -21.23 20.15
C PRO A 270 -1.04 -20.04 20.46
N ALA A 271 -1.56 -18.84 20.30
CA ALA A 271 -0.86 -17.62 20.63
C ALA A 271 -0.24 -17.71 22.04
N TRP A 272 0.99 -17.20 22.16
CA TRP A 272 1.77 -17.15 23.41
C TRP A 272 2.14 -18.50 24.05
N ARG A 273 1.90 -19.64 23.39
CA ARG A 273 2.29 -20.95 23.89
C ARG A 273 3.77 -21.23 23.61
N MET A 274 4.53 -21.51 24.67
CA MET A 274 5.98 -21.76 24.59
C MET A 274 6.43 -23.07 25.27
N ASN A 275 5.50 -23.97 25.61
CA ASN A 275 5.79 -25.17 26.38
C ASN A 275 6.44 -26.32 25.57
N ARG A 276 6.60 -26.15 24.24
CA ARG A 276 7.29 -27.07 23.34
C ARG A 276 7.64 -26.34 22.02
N PRO A 277 8.60 -26.83 21.22
CA PRO A 277 8.90 -26.27 19.92
C PRO A 277 7.72 -26.49 18.95
N TYR A 278 7.35 -25.39 18.26
CA TYR A 278 6.40 -25.40 17.16
C TYR A 278 7.11 -24.80 15.95
N PRO A 279 7.46 -25.60 14.94
CA PRO A 279 8.19 -25.10 13.78
C PRO A 279 7.31 -24.17 12.92
N TRP A 280 7.94 -23.20 12.31
CA TRP A 280 7.35 -22.38 11.26
C TRP A 280 7.39 -23.15 9.94
N THR A 281 6.29 -23.23 9.24
CA THR A 281 6.18 -23.82 7.91
C THR A 281 5.89 -22.72 6.89
N PRO A 282 6.69 -22.57 5.82
CA PRO A 282 6.40 -21.65 4.75
C PRO A 282 5.01 -21.89 4.13
N ILE A 283 4.35 -20.82 3.73
CA ILE A 283 3.10 -20.84 2.96
C ILE A 283 3.45 -20.48 1.52
N GLY A 284 3.09 -21.33 0.59
CA GLY A 284 3.18 -21.08 -0.85
C GLY A 284 1.87 -20.60 -1.44
N ASP A 285 1.82 -20.52 -2.76
CA ASP A 285 0.65 -20.03 -3.49
C ASP A 285 -0.53 -21.05 -3.48
N GLU A 286 -0.26 -22.32 -3.15
CA GLU A 286 -1.25 -23.41 -3.17
C GLU A 286 -1.40 -24.12 -1.80
N GLY A 287 -0.81 -23.60 -0.74
CA GLY A 287 -0.89 -24.22 0.60
C GLY A 287 0.43 -24.16 1.38
N LEU A 288 0.53 -25.01 2.41
CA LEU A 288 1.75 -25.17 3.19
C LEU A 288 2.83 -25.85 2.32
N ALA A 289 4.00 -25.22 2.27
CA ALA A 289 5.11 -25.62 1.40
C ALA A 289 6.43 -25.73 2.21
N PRO A 290 6.64 -26.83 2.98
CA PRO A 290 7.79 -26.98 3.89
C PRO A 290 9.15 -26.77 3.23
N ASP A 291 9.28 -27.12 1.96
CA ASP A 291 10.54 -27.03 1.20
C ASP A 291 10.70 -25.70 0.45
N LEU A 292 9.76 -24.76 0.59
CA LEU A 292 9.82 -23.46 -0.09
C LEU A 292 10.94 -22.61 0.48
N THR A 293 11.84 -22.16 -0.41
CA THR A 293 12.95 -21.25 -0.08
C THR A 293 12.98 -20.07 -1.02
N ASP A 294 13.85 -19.10 -0.76
CA ASP A 294 14.10 -17.96 -1.66
C ASP A 294 15.22 -18.20 -2.68
N GLN A 295 15.78 -19.41 -2.74
CA GLN A 295 16.88 -19.74 -3.66
C GLN A 295 16.42 -19.63 -5.11
N GLY A 296 17.16 -18.83 -5.89
CA GLY A 296 16.87 -18.63 -7.31
C GLY A 296 15.63 -17.81 -7.65
N VAL A 297 14.97 -17.21 -6.65
CA VAL A 297 13.77 -16.38 -6.87
C VAL A 297 14.15 -14.96 -7.20
N ASP A 298 13.76 -14.48 -8.37
CA ASP A 298 13.79 -13.05 -8.72
C ASP A 298 12.61 -12.33 -8.03
N ARG A 299 12.92 -11.66 -6.93
CA ARG A 299 11.93 -10.90 -6.14
C ARG A 299 11.30 -9.77 -6.95
N SER A 300 12.07 -9.10 -7.80
CA SER A 300 11.56 -8.00 -8.62
C SER A 300 10.56 -8.49 -9.64
N ALA A 301 10.86 -9.62 -10.32
CA ALA A 301 9.94 -10.25 -11.26
C ALA A 301 8.66 -10.74 -10.57
N LYS A 302 8.76 -11.33 -9.37
CA LYS A 302 7.60 -11.73 -8.57
C LYS A 302 6.74 -10.53 -8.20
N ARG A 303 7.33 -9.47 -7.65
CA ARG A 303 6.60 -8.24 -7.31
C ARG A 303 5.91 -7.61 -8.53
N ALA A 304 6.58 -7.59 -9.69
CA ALA A 304 5.97 -7.13 -10.93
C ALA A 304 4.80 -8.02 -11.37
N SER A 305 4.85 -9.34 -11.14
CA SER A 305 3.72 -10.22 -11.42
C SER A 305 2.51 -9.90 -10.55
N TRP A 306 2.69 -9.63 -9.27
CA TRP A 306 1.61 -9.20 -8.37
C TRP A 306 1.03 -7.84 -8.78
N GLY A 307 1.89 -6.92 -9.19
CA GLY A 307 1.44 -5.63 -9.74
C GLY A 307 0.58 -5.78 -10.99
N ARG A 308 0.88 -6.76 -11.88
CA ARG A 308 0.03 -7.06 -13.04
C ARG A 308 -1.31 -7.66 -12.62
N LEU A 309 -1.38 -8.43 -11.53
CA LEU A 309 -2.66 -8.88 -10.98
C LEU A 309 -3.50 -7.70 -10.47
N ALA A 310 -2.86 -6.71 -9.84
CA ALA A 310 -3.56 -5.47 -9.44
C ALA A 310 -4.11 -4.70 -10.67
N VAL A 311 -3.34 -4.61 -11.76
CA VAL A 311 -3.83 -4.02 -13.02
C VAL A 311 -4.98 -4.83 -13.60
N ALA A 312 -4.92 -6.17 -13.57
CA ALA A 312 -5.99 -7.04 -14.04
C ALA A 312 -7.26 -6.87 -13.20
N ASP A 313 -7.12 -6.72 -11.88
CA ASP A 313 -8.24 -6.43 -10.98
C ASP A 313 -8.93 -5.10 -11.30
N LEU A 314 -8.16 -4.04 -11.58
CA LEU A 314 -8.74 -2.76 -12.04
C LEU A 314 -9.52 -2.93 -13.34
N ILE A 315 -8.96 -3.67 -14.31
CA ILE A 315 -9.63 -3.91 -15.60
C ILE A 315 -10.95 -4.67 -15.40
N ASP A 316 -10.92 -5.73 -14.61
CA ASP A 316 -12.12 -6.51 -14.28
C ASP A 316 -13.14 -5.66 -13.52
N ALA A 317 -12.71 -4.85 -12.57
CA ALA A 317 -13.57 -3.92 -11.84
C ALA A 317 -14.28 -2.93 -12.77
N ILE A 318 -13.58 -2.39 -13.79
CA ILE A 318 -14.17 -1.53 -14.83
C ILE A 318 -15.21 -2.29 -15.69
N GLN A 319 -14.93 -3.56 -16.01
CA GLN A 319 -15.77 -4.37 -16.88
C GLN A 319 -17.04 -4.88 -16.20
N THR A 320 -16.93 -5.19 -14.92
CA THR A 320 -17.99 -5.79 -14.09
C THR A 320 -18.69 -4.80 -13.17
N ASP A 321 -18.29 -3.53 -13.22
CA ASP A 321 -18.83 -2.44 -12.39
C ASP A 321 -18.78 -2.74 -10.87
N ARG A 322 -17.66 -3.30 -10.41
CA ARG A 322 -17.35 -3.52 -8.98
C ARG A 322 -16.22 -2.62 -8.50
N GLU A 323 -15.99 -2.58 -7.20
CA GLU A 323 -14.80 -1.96 -6.64
C GLU A 323 -13.59 -2.88 -6.77
N PRO A 324 -12.37 -2.34 -7.06
CA PRO A 324 -11.12 -3.09 -6.96
C PRO A 324 -10.82 -3.50 -5.51
N GLU A 325 -10.02 -4.56 -5.33
CA GLU A 325 -9.61 -5.06 -4.02
C GLU A 325 -8.86 -4.02 -3.15
N THR A 326 -8.05 -3.17 -3.77
CA THR A 326 -7.36 -2.06 -3.10
C THR A 326 -7.84 -0.71 -3.63
N GLY A 327 -9.18 -0.53 -3.62
CA GLY A 327 -9.87 0.62 -4.20
C GLY A 327 -9.74 1.91 -3.40
N MET A 328 -10.51 2.92 -3.83
CA MET A 328 -10.52 4.25 -3.21
C MET A 328 -10.91 4.22 -1.72
N PHE A 329 -11.81 3.33 -1.31
CA PHE A 329 -12.21 3.20 0.10
C PHE A 329 -11.09 2.60 0.97
N THR A 330 -10.26 1.70 0.40
CA THR A 330 -9.02 1.27 1.06
C THR A 330 -8.10 2.47 1.28
N GLY A 331 -7.92 3.30 0.25
CA GLY A 331 -7.10 4.52 0.35
C GLY A 331 -7.60 5.50 1.43
N LEU A 332 -8.91 5.74 1.46
CA LEU A 332 -9.56 6.56 2.50
C LEU A 332 -9.29 5.99 3.89
N THR A 333 -9.59 4.71 4.11
CA THR A 333 -9.38 4.05 5.41
C THR A 333 -7.93 4.15 5.89
N LEU A 334 -6.95 3.92 5.02
CA LEU A 334 -5.54 4.03 5.39
C LEU A 334 -5.12 5.46 5.73
N THR A 335 -5.69 6.45 5.02
CA THR A 335 -5.44 7.87 5.32
C THR A 335 -6.06 8.26 6.67
N GLU A 336 -7.29 7.81 6.95
CA GLU A 336 -7.95 7.98 8.26
C GLU A 336 -7.13 7.35 9.41
N MET A 337 -6.61 6.13 9.23
CA MET A 337 -5.75 5.49 10.21
C MET A 337 -4.50 6.32 10.51
N ASN A 338 -3.84 6.83 9.47
CA ASN A 338 -2.64 7.66 9.63
C ASN A 338 -2.93 8.98 10.36
N GLU A 339 -4.00 9.69 10.00
CA GLU A 339 -4.39 10.93 10.68
C GLU A 339 -4.83 10.66 12.13
N ALA A 340 -5.58 9.60 12.40
CA ALA A 340 -6.03 9.23 13.74
C ALA A 340 -4.85 8.98 14.69
N VAL A 341 -3.77 8.34 14.20
CA VAL A 341 -2.55 8.13 14.99
C VAL A 341 -1.97 9.46 15.48
N TYR A 342 -1.88 10.48 14.62
CA TYR A 342 -1.35 11.78 15.02
C TYR A 342 -2.34 12.57 15.87
N ALA A 343 -3.63 12.59 15.51
CA ALA A 343 -4.66 13.28 16.28
C ALA A 343 -4.69 12.80 17.74
N LEU A 344 -4.58 11.49 17.96
CA LEU A 344 -4.63 10.89 19.30
C LEU A 344 -3.30 10.99 20.05
N SER A 345 -2.17 10.95 19.35
CA SER A 345 -0.85 11.10 19.98
C SER A 345 -0.59 12.50 20.55
N LEU A 346 -1.34 13.50 20.10
CA LEU A 346 -1.26 14.89 20.62
C LEU A 346 -2.22 15.17 21.77
N ILE A 347 -3.17 14.27 22.07
CA ILE A 347 -4.09 14.38 23.20
C ILE A 347 -3.42 13.77 24.44
N HIS A 348 -2.30 14.35 24.86
CA HIS A 348 -1.67 14.01 26.13
C HIS A 348 -2.04 15.05 27.16
N ILE A 349 -2.54 14.54 28.25
CA ILE A 349 -2.88 15.32 29.44
C ILE A 349 -1.63 15.56 30.26
#